data_ffdec073ba7cfdfd91fbca70b0942b55
#
_entry.id   ffdec073ba7cfdfd91fbca70b0942b55
#
_cell.length_a   1.000
_cell.length_b   1.000
_cell.length_c   1.000
_cell.angle_alpha   90.00
_cell.angle_beta   90.00
_cell.angle_gamma   90.00
#
_symmetry.space_group_name_H-M   'P 1'
#
loop_
_entity.id
_entity.type
_entity.pdbx_description
1 polymer ?
#
loop_
_entity_poly.entity_id
_entity_poly.type
_entity_poly.pdbx_seq_one_letter_code
_entity_poly.pdbx_strand_id
1 'polypeptide(L)'
;MTSKDIILVPIGFTNQSIVALKQAVTIARHTNSQLYLLSVVEMPTAIQKIFSDYEEKQKLFKQKLRENLIELSQMYCDGIQNIEFFVKSGKIYDQITELADSVNANLIIMGTEGTPKEIKKKFIGSNANKVVRSASCPVITIKGKSISNNCNVIALPLDLNKETREKVTNAIQFARLFSSEIVAFSISYDNDDKSVKNKLNRTLTQVSEFIISKGIKCKTELVNISTSASFSGSIINYTKDINADLIMIMTKGEDNLDLNFLGSNARKLINMSDIPVMSIRPSIKKDTTTFTLQ
;
A
#
# COMPACT_ATOMS: atom_id res chain seq x y z
N MET A 1 22.81 13.34 11.88
CA MET A 1 21.58 13.76 11.17
C MET A 1 20.79 12.51 10.92
N THR A 2 19.67 12.30 11.60
CA THR A 2 18.75 11.20 11.30
C THR A 2 18.19 11.46 9.89
N SER A 3 18.38 10.52 8.96
CA SER A 3 17.77 10.60 7.62
C SER A 3 16.26 10.72 7.79
N LYS A 4 15.66 11.76 7.19
CA LYS A 4 14.20 11.89 7.19
C LYS A 4 13.62 10.75 6.38
N ASP A 5 12.47 10.22 6.82
CA ASP A 5 11.73 9.20 6.08
C ASP A 5 11.35 9.71 4.68
N ILE A 6 11.40 8.82 3.70
CA ILE A 6 11.14 9.12 2.29
C ILE A 6 9.85 8.44 1.85
N ILE A 7 8.93 9.22 1.30
CA ILE A 7 7.71 8.73 0.65
C ILE A 7 7.88 8.89 -0.86
N LEU A 8 7.90 7.78 -1.59
CA LEU A 8 7.96 7.75 -3.05
C LEU A 8 6.54 7.76 -3.65
N VAL A 9 6.29 8.68 -4.56
CA VAL A 9 5.00 8.86 -5.22
C VAL A 9 5.16 8.77 -6.74
N PRO A 10 4.81 7.63 -7.35
CA PRO A 10 4.75 7.52 -8.81
C PRO A 10 3.61 8.36 -9.38
N ILE A 11 3.94 9.26 -10.32
CA ILE A 11 3.01 10.18 -10.97
C ILE A 11 2.86 9.81 -12.44
N GLY A 12 1.66 9.36 -12.80
CA GLY A 12 1.26 9.12 -14.19
C GLY A 12 0.35 10.21 -14.76
N PHE A 13 0.19 11.34 -14.07
CA PHE A 13 -0.70 12.45 -14.43
C PHE A 13 -2.17 12.05 -14.60
N THR A 14 -2.59 10.94 -13.98
CA THR A 14 -3.98 10.51 -13.89
C THR A 14 -4.63 11.06 -12.62
N ASN A 15 -5.96 11.14 -12.59
CA ASN A 15 -6.69 11.57 -11.41
C ASN A 15 -6.28 10.75 -10.16
N GLN A 16 -6.06 9.44 -10.29
CA GLN A 16 -5.66 8.60 -9.17
C GLN A 16 -4.24 8.87 -8.70
N SER A 17 -3.31 9.18 -9.61
CA SER A 17 -1.95 9.57 -9.18
C SER A 17 -1.96 10.93 -8.46
N ILE A 18 -2.88 11.84 -8.81
CA ILE A 18 -3.06 13.11 -8.07
C ILE A 18 -3.69 12.86 -6.69
N VAL A 19 -4.66 11.96 -6.58
CA VAL A 19 -5.21 11.57 -5.27
C VAL A 19 -4.13 10.92 -4.42
N ALA A 20 -3.28 10.07 -5.01
CA ALA A 20 -2.13 9.46 -4.33
C ALA A 20 -1.13 10.52 -3.83
N LEU A 21 -0.85 11.55 -4.65
CA LEU A 21 0.01 12.67 -4.24
C LEU A 21 -0.58 13.43 -3.05
N LYS A 22 -1.86 13.80 -3.10
CA LYS A 22 -2.54 14.48 -1.98
C LYS A 22 -2.47 13.66 -0.69
N GLN A 23 -2.64 12.35 -0.81
CA GLN A 23 -2.49 11.43 0.32
C GLN A 23 -1.06 11.41 0.86
N ALA A 24 -0.07 11.36 -0.03
CA ALA A 24 1.34 11.41 0.36
C ALA A 24 1.68 12.71 1.09
N VAL A 25 1.16 13.83 0.63
CA VAL A 25 1.32 15.15 1.30
C VAL A 25 0.73 15.13 2.71
N THR A 26 -0.47 14.58 2.88
CA THR A 26 -1.08 14.45 4.20
C THR A 26 -0.20 13.62 5.15
N ILE A 27 0.28 12.47 4.69
CA ILE A 27 1.16 11.61 5.50
C ILE A 27 2.50 12.31 5.76
N ALA A 28 3.12 12.92 4.75
CA ALA A 28 4.40 13.60 4.89
C ALA A 28 4.36 14.77 5.90
N ARG A 29 3.25 15.50 5.97
CA ARG A 29 3.05 16.56 6.99
C ARG A 29 3.04 15.98 8.40
N HIS A 30 2.38 14.85 8.64
CA HIS A 30 2.33 14.20 9.94
C HIS A 30 3.66 13.56 10.36
N THR A 31 4.42 13.07 9.39
CA THR A 31 5.67 12.34 9.63
C THR A 31 6.92 13.20 9.44
N ASN A 32 6.78 14.42 8.96
CA ASN A 32 7.89 15.28 8.52
C ASN A 32 8.81 14.59 7.49
N SER A 33 8.21 13.76 6.62
CA SER A 33 8.90 13.00 5.58
C SER A 33 9.22 13.85 4.36
N GLN A 34 10.21 13.40 3.57
CA GLN A 34 10.50 13.93 2.24
C GLN A 34 9.56 13.29 1.21
N LEU A 35 9.20 14.05 0.18
CA LEU A 35 8.44 13.53 -0.97
C LEU A 35 9.36 13.36 -2.18
N TYR A 36 9.37 12.16 -2.74
CA TYR A 36 10.05 11.84 -3.98
C TYR A 36 9.01 11.57 -5.06
N LEU A 37 8.88 12.49 -6.02
CA LEU A 37 7.92 12.40 -7.12
C LEU A 37 8.60 11.77 -8.33
N LEU A 38 8.10 10.66 -8.81
CA LEU A 38 8.65 9.90 -9.93
C LEU A 38 7.69 9.83 -11.10
N SER A 39 8.11 10.29 -12.27
CA SER A 39 7.45 9.98 -13.53
C SER A 39 8.30 9.03 -14.37
N VAL A 40 7.68 8.02 -14.96
CA VAL A 40 8.36 7.00 -15.77
C VAL A 40 7.83 7.04 -17.20
N VAL A 41 8.76 7.13 -18.15
CA VAL A 41 8.47 7.08 -19.58
C VAL A 41 8.68 5.64 -20.07
N GLU A 42 7.58 4.95 -20.42
CA GLU A 42 7.70 3.67 -21.13
C GLU A 42 7.83 3.94 -22.64
N MET A 43 8.95 3.56 -23.20
CA MET A 43 9.19 3.65 -24.63
C MET A 43 9.26 2.27 -25.27
N PRO A 44 8.52 2.03 -26.37
CA PRO A 44 8.65 0.79 -27.12
C PRO A 44 10.06 0.67 -27.69
N THR A 45 10.69 -0.47 -27.47
CA THR A 45 12.06 -0.78 -27.93
C THR A 45 12.23 -0.65 -29.47
N ALA A 46 11.14 -0.80 -30.22
CA ALA A 46 11.12 -0.64 -31.67
C ALA A 46 11.34 0.82 -32.13
N ILE A 47 10.96 1.81 -31.33
CA ILE A 47 11.08 3.22 -31.70
C ILE A 47 12.51 3.72 -31.50
N GLN A 48 13.28 3.13 -30.59
CA GLN A 48 14.67 3.52 -30.31
C GLN A 48 15.62 3.34 -31.52
N LYS A 49 15.25 2.48 -32.49
CA LYS A 49 16.11 2.12 -33.64
C LYS A 49 15.85 2.95 -34.91
N ILE A 50 14.84 3.81 -34.94
CA ILE A 50 14.34 4.37 -36.20
C ILE A 50 14.64 5.89 -36.38
N PHE A 51 14.97 6.63 -35.31
CA PHE A 51 15.10 8.09 -35.41
C PHE A 51 16.47 8.57 -34.93
N SER A 52 17.20 9.30 -35.79
CA SER A 52 18.48 9.98 -35.48
C SER A 52 18.33 11.06 -34.39
N ASP A 53 17.17 11.70 -34.28
CA ASP A 53 16.87 12.79 -33.33
C ASP A 53 16.20 12.29 -32.03
N TYR A 54 16.28 10.97 -31.80
CA TYR A 54 15.57 10.34 -30.70
C TYR A 54 16.04 10.83 -29.32
N GLU A 55 17.34 10.98 -29.14
CA GLU A 55 17.91 11.37 -27.85
C GLU A 55 17.52 12.81 -27.47
N GLU A 56 17.53 13.71 -28.43
CA GLU A 56 17.16 15.12 -28.18
C GLU A 56 15.65 15.25 -27.84
N LYS A 57 14.80 14.59 -28.61
CA LYS A 57 13.35 14.54 -28.32
C LYS A 57 13.05 13.88 -26.97
N GLN A 58 13.77 12.84 -26.61
CA GLN A 58 13.64 12.21 -25.31
C GLN A 58 14.04 13.13 -24.17
N LYS A 59 15.14 13.87 -24.35
CA LYS A 59 15.63 14.86 -23.37
C LYS A 59 14.60 15.97 -23.16
N LEU A 60 14.07 16.54 -24.24
CA LEU A 60 13.04 17.57 -24.18
C LEU A 60 11.75 17.06 -23.50
N PHE A 61 11.32 15.83 -23.83
CA PHE A 61 10.14 15.23 -23.22
C PHE A 61 10.34 14.99 -21.72
N LYS A 62 11.51 14.48 -21.28
CA LYS A 62 11.84 14.33 -19.86
C LYS A 62 11.87 15.67 -19.13
N GLN A 63 12.41 16.70 -19.78
CA GLN A 63 12.39 18.05 -19.22
C GLN A 63 10.96 18.54 -19.01
N LYS A 64 10.09 18.39 -19.98
CA LYS A 64 8.67 18.77 -19.86
C LYS A 64 7.95 18.00 -18.75
N LEU A 65 8.21 16.69 -18.60
CA LEU A 65 7.66 15.92 -17.48
C LEU A 65 8.15 16.42 -16.12
N ARG A 66 9.42 16.82 -16.05
CA ARG A 66 9.97 17.39 -14.81
C ARG A 66 9.31 18.73 -14.47
N GLU A 67 9.09 19.58 -15.45
CA GLU A 67 8.34 20.84 -15.27
C GLU A 67 6.93 20.58 -14.77
N ASN A 68 6.21 19.62 -15.37
CA ASN A 68 4.86 19.24 -14.94
C ASN A 68 4.85 18.68 -13.50
N LEU A 69 5.88 17.92 -13.07
CA LEU A 69 6.01 17.47 -11.67
C LEU A 69 6.20 18.66 -10.71
N ILE A 70 6.99 19.65 -11.11
CA ILE A 70 7.19 20.88 -10.33
C ILE A 70 5.89 21.65 -10.21
N GLU A 71 5.16 21.85 -11.31
CA GLU A 71 3.83 22.49 -11.30
C GLU A 71 2.86 21.76 -10.36
N LEU A 72 2.78 20.42 -10.44
CA LEU A 72 1.96 19.65 -9.52
C LEU A 72 2.36 19.82 -8.05
N SER A 73 3.66 19.90 -7.79
CA SER A 73 4.16 20.11 -6.42
C SER A 73 3.76 21.49 -5.89
N GLN A 74 3.81 22.52 -6.71
CA GLN A 74 3.36 23.87 -6.35
C GLN A 74 1.85 23.92 -6.05
N MET A 75 1.05 23.12 -6.78
CA MET A 75 -0.40 23.07 -6.58
C MET A 75 -0.82 22.29 -5.31
N TYR A 76 -0.10 21.23 -4.96
CA TYR A 76 -0.59 20.25 -3.99
C TYR A 76 0.32 19.98 -2.80
N CYS A 77 1.61 20.37 -2.86
CA CYS A 77 2.59 20.02 -1.82
C CYS A 77 2.94 21.21 -0.91
N ASP A 78 2.03 22.15 -0.74
CA ASP A 78 2.24 23.28 0.17
C ASP A 78 2.63 22.80 1.58
N GLY A 79 3.62 23.47 2.19
CA GLY A 79 4.14 23.14 3.51
C GLY A 79 5.09 21.92 3.57
N ILE A 80 5.41 21.28 2.45
CA ILE A 80 6.43 20.23 2.39
C ILE A 80 7.78 20.86 2.04
N GLN A 81 8.76 20.72 2.94
CA GLN A 81 10.07 21.40 2.81
C GLN A 81 10.99 20.75 1.78
N ASN A 82 10.96 19.42 1.65
CA ASN A 82 11.89 18.66 0.82
C ASN A 82 11.14 17.80 -0.19
N ILE A 83 11.23 18.20 -1.47
CA ILE A 83 10.62 17.47 -2.58
C ILE A 83 11.67 17.23 -3.63
N GLU A 84 11.86 15.98 -4.03
CA GLU A 84 12.75 15.60 -5.13
C GLU A 84 11.96 15.10 -6.34
N PHE A 85 12.46 15.42 -7.53
CA PHE A 85 11.77 15.11 -8.79
C PHE A 85 12.63 14.20 -9.65
N PHE A 86 12.06 13.05 -10.02
CA PHE A 86 12.70 12.05 -10.84
C PHE A 86 11.90 11.80 -12.12
N VAL A 87 12.60 11.78 -13.26
CA VAL A 87 12.04 11.32 -14.53
C VAL A 87 12.95 10.22 -15.07
N LYS A 88 12.43 9.01 -15.09
CA LYS A 88 13.17 7.81 -15.54
C LYS A 88 12.57 7.23 -16.81
N SER A 89 13.35 6.46 -17.56
CA SER A 89 12.88 5.70 -18.72
C SER A 89 13.00 4.21 -18.46
N GLY A 90 11.99 3.44 -18.86
CA GLY A 90 11.98 2.00 -18.69
C GLY A 90 10.62 1.45 -18.34
N LYS A 91 10.55 0.23 -17.85
CA LYS A 91 9.31 -0.35 -17.36
C LYS A 91 8.90 0.33 -16.04
N ILE A 92 7.65 0.77 -15.97
CA ILE A 92 7.15 1.59 -14.84
C ILE A 92 7.44 0.91 -13.50
N TYR A 93 7.05 -0.36 -13.33
CA TYR A 93 7.21 -1.05 -12.05
C TYR A 93 8.67 -1.25 -11.66
N ASP A 94 9.57 -1.53 -12.62
CA ASP A 94 11.01 -1.70 -12.36
C ASP A 94 11.60 -0.37 -11.85
N GLN A 95 11.31 0.74 -12.55
CA GLN A 95 11.84 2.05 -12.18
C GLN A 95 11.30 2.56 -10.83
N ILE A 96 10.07 2.18 -10.45
CA ILE A 96 9.53 2.49 -9.13
C ILE A 96 10.28 1.72 -8.05
N THR A 97 10.45 0.41 -8.20
CA THR A 97 11.10 -0.42 -7.18
C THR A 97 12.60 -0.17 -7.09
N GLU A 98 13.29 0.01 -8.22
CA GLU A 98 14.70 0.38 -8.25
C GLU A 98 14.97 1.73 -7.56
N LEU A 99 14.12 2.75 -7.81
CA LEU A 99 14.27 4.02 -7.12
C LEU A 99 13.97 3.88 -5.63
N ALA A 100 12.88 3.18 -5.26
CA ALA A 100 12.55 2.96 -3.86
C ALA A 100 13.70 2.30 -3.09
N ASP A 101 14.33 1.29 -3.67
CA ASP A 101 15.47 0.59 -3.07
C ASP A 101 16.72 1.49 -3.00
N SER A 102 17.02 2.24 -4.06
CA SER A 102 18.22 3.09 -4.13
C SER A 102 18.22 4.24 -3.12
N VAL A 103 17.01 4.74 -2.77
CA VAL A 103 16.85 5.84 -1.81
C VAL A 103 16.42 5.35 -0.42
N ASN A 104 16.27 4.04 -0.23
CA ASN A 104 15.73 3.42 0.98
C ASN A 104 14.36 4.04 1.36
N ALA A 105 13.43 4.09 0.41
CA ALA A 105 12.11 4.64 0.65
C ALA A 105 11.38 3.88 1.76
N ASN A 106 10.75 4.61 2.67
CA ASN A 106 9.99 4.05 3.80
C ASN A 106 8.56 3.67 3.40
N LEU A 107 8.04 4.29 2.34
CA LEU A 107 6.68 4.10 1.87
C LEU A 107 6.55 4.46 0.39
N ILE A 108 5.79 3.67 -0.37
CA ILE A 108 5.32 4.03 -1.71
C ILE A 108 3.82 4.32 -1.62
N ILE A 109 3.37 5.43 -2.22
CA ILE A 109 1.94 5.74 -2.34
C ILE A 109 1.60 5.94 -3.81
N MET A 110 0.72 5.11 -4.35
CA MET A 110 0.43 5.12 -5.77
C MET A 110 -1.04 4.86 -6.12
N GLY A 111 -1.49 5.45 -7.22
CA GLY A 111 -2.77 5.08 -7.83
C GLY A 111 -2.74 3.67 -8.42
N THR A 112 -3.90 3.05 -8.50
CA THR A 112 -4.04 1.69 -9.07
C THR A 112 -4.27 1.68 -10.57
N GLU A 113 -4.65 2.81 -11.19
CA GLU A 113 -4.85 2.95 -12.63
C GLU A 113 -3.65 3.66 -13.27
N GLY A 114 -3.17 3.08 -14.36
CA GLY A 114 -2.22 3.75 -15.25
C GLY A 114 -2.94 4.68 -16.23
N THR A 115 -2.20 5.24 -17.19
CA THR A 115 -2.72 6.09 -18.27
C THR A 115 -4.03 5.56 -18.85
N PRO A 116 -5.04 6.41 -19.08
CA PRO A 116 -6.33 6.00 -19.59
C PRO A 116 -6.17 5.41 -21.01
N LYS A 117 -6.14 4.11 -21.13
CA LYS A 117 -6.52 3.43 -22.36
C LYS A 117 -8.00 3.11 -22.18
N GLU A 118 -8.80 3.62 -23.09
CA GLU A 118 -10.24 3.46 -23.20
C GLU A 118 -10.67 1.99 -23.18
N ILE A 119 -10.70 1.37 -22.05
CA ILE A 119 -11.43 0.10 -21.86
C ILE A 119 -11.84 0.02 -20.39
N LYS A 120 -13.14 -0.02 -20.16
CA LYS A 120 -13.79 -0.35 -18.88
C LYS A 120 -13.33 -1.71 -18.35
N LYS A 121 -12.17 -1.81 -17.74
CA LYS A 121 -11.77 -3.00 -17.00
C LYS A 121 -11.59 -2.64 -15.53
N LYS A 122 -12.41 -3.25 -14.68
CA LYS A 122 -12.35 -3.25 -13.21
C LYS A 122 -11.09 -3.93 -12.64
N PHE A 123 -9.94 -3.79 -13.31
CA PHE A 123 -8.69 -4.42 -12.88
C PHE A 123 -7.65 -3.35 -12.57
N ILE A 124 -6.91 -3.53 -11.47
CA ILE A 124 -5.70 -2.75 -11.17
C ILE A 124 -4.77 -2.77 -12.37
N GLY A 125 -4.15 -1.63 -12.65
CA GLY A 125 -3.05 -1.54 -13.60
C GLY A 125 -1.98 -2.58 -13.27
N SER A 126 -1.45 -3.24 -14.29
CA SER A 126 -0.44 -4.30 -14.15
C SER A 126 0.78 -3.82 -13.32
N ASN A 127 1.08 -2.51 -13.34
CA ASN A 127 2.19 -1.91 -12.63
C ASN A 127 1.99 -1.88 -11.11
N ALA A 128 0.79 -1.48 -10.60
CA ALA A 128 0.53 -1.46 -9.17
C ALA A 128 0.65 -2.85 -8.53
N ASN A 129 0.10 -3.89 -9.19
CA ASN A 129 0.26 -5.27 -8.74
C ASN A 129 1.73 -5.72 -8.68
N LYS A 130 2.54 -5.33 -9.68
CA LYS A 130 3.97 -5.67 -9.73
C LYS A 130 4.74 -4.93 -8.64
N VAL A 131 4.48 -3.63 -8.43
CA VAL A 131 5.10 -2.84 -7.36
C VAL A 131 4.78 -3.44 -5.99
N VAL A 132 3.50 -3.69 -5.68
CA VAL A 132 3.09 -4.29 -4.40
C VAL A 132 3.79 -5.62 -4.13
N ARG A 133 4.01 -6.41 -5.18
CA ARG A 133 4.68 -7.71 -5.08
C ARG A 133 6.19 -7.61 -4.87
N SER A 134 6.83 -6.58 -5.44
CA SER A 134 8.29 -6.50 -5.54
C SER A 134 8.93 -5.48 -4.60
N ALA A 135 8.17 -4.46 -4.15
CA ALA A 135 8.70 -3.41 -3.28
C ALA A 135 9.26 -3.95 -1.97
N SER A 136 10.37 -3.38 -1.52
CA SER A 136 11.01 -3.68 -0.23
C SER A 136 10.35 -2.97 0.95
N CYS A 137 9.60 -1.89 0.69
CA CYS A 137 8.86 -1.12 1.68
C CYS A 137 7.34 -1.28 1.51
N PRO A 138 6.53 -0.89 2.52
CA PRO A 138 5.08 -0.87 2.40
C PRO A 138 4.59 -0.04 1.21
N VAL A 139 3.47 -0.45 0.61
CA VAL A 139 2.85 0.22 -0.54
C VAL A 139 1.38 0.53 -0.22
N ILE A 140 1.01 1.80 -0.24
CA ILE A 140 -0.40 2.21 -0.21
C ILE A 140 -0.90 2.36 -1.64
N THR A 141 -1.91 1.58 -1.99
CA THR A 141 -2.59 1.67 -3.27
C THR A 141 -3.92 2.40 -3.12
N ILE A 142 -4.18 3.36 -4.01
CA ILE A 142 -5.37 4.20 -3.99
C ILE A 142 -6.14 4.00 -5.30
N LYS A 143 -7.41 3.58 -5.17
CA LYS A 143 -8.30 3.39 -6.31
C LYS A 143 -9.44 4.42 -6.33
N GLY A 144 -10.15 4.57 -5.24
CA GLY A 144 -11.33 5.41 -5.14
C GLY A 144 -11.10 6.63 -4.26
N LYS A 145 -11.33 6.45 -2.97
CA LYS A 145 -11.25 7.52 -1.98
C LYS A 145 -9.80 7.72 -1.50
N SER A 146 -9.45 8.95 -1.14
CA SER A 146 -8.28 9.21 -0.31
C SER A 146 -8.57 8.81 1.15
N ILE A 147 -7.53 8.52 1.92
CA ILE A 147 -7.65 8.46 3.38
C ILE A 147 -8.15 9.83 3.83
N SER A 148 -9.11 9.87 4.75
CA SER A 148 -9.50 11.12 5.39
C SER A 148 -8.28 11.77 6.05
N ASN A 149 -8.27 13.09 6.20
CA ASN A 149 -7.11 13.82 6.74
C ASN A 149 -6.63 13.27 8.10
N ASN A 150 -7.48 12.54 8.81
CA ASN A 150 -7.20 12.06 10.16
C ASN A 150 -6.96 10.54 10.23
N CYS A 151 -7.20 9.76 9.18
CA CYS A 151 -7.12 8.28 9.21
C CYS A 151 -7.61 7.69 10.55
N ASN A 152 -8.89 7.92 10.87
CA ASN A 152 -9.42 7.61 12.20
C ASN A 152 -9.49 6.11 12.49
N VAL A 153 -9.82 5.30 11.47
CA VAL A 153 -10.04 3.85 11.60
C VAL A 153 -9.15 3.06 10.64
N ILE A 154 -8.30 2.22 11.22
CA ILE A 154 -7.48 1.26 10.49
C ILE A 154 -8.11 -0.13 10.62
N ALA A 155 -8.56 -0.70 9.51
CA ALA A 155 -9.05 -2.06 9.44
C ALA A 155 -7.89 -3.06 9.30
N LEU A 156 -7.80 -4.00 10.22
CA LEU A 156 -6.73 -4.98 10.32
C LEU A 156 -7.31 -6.40 10.26
N PRO A 157 -7.56 -6.97 9.07
CA PRO A 157 -8.00 -8.35 8.94
C PRO A 157 -6.88 -9.29 9.40
N LEU A 158 -7.21 -10.22 10.31
CA LEU A 158 -6.30 -11.21 10.86
C LEU A 158 -6.73 -12.61 10.42
N ASP A 159 -5.75 -13.43 10.16
CA ASP A 159 -5.87 -14.86 9.93
C ASP A 159 -5.00 -15.62 10.95
N LEU A 160 -4.96 -16.95 10.86
CA LEU A 160 -4.17 -17.78 11.76
C LEU A 160 -2.69 -17.87 11.39
N ASN A 161 -2.20 -17.00 10.50
CA ASN A 161 -0.84 -17.03 9.98
C ASN A 161 0.18 -16.36 10.90
N LYS A 162 1.44 -16.78 10.82
CA LYS A 162 2.55 -16.31 11.67
C LYS A 162 2.97 -14.85 11.40
N GLU A 163 2.64 -14.31 10.24
CA GLU A 163 2.99 -12.94 9.81
C GLU A 163 2.20 -11.85 10.56
N THR A 164 1.27 -12.23 11.42
CA THR A 164 0.41 -11.32 12.21
C THR A 164 1.22 -10.29 12.99
N ARG A 165 2.39 -10.66 13.53
CA ARG A 165 3.22 -9.76 14.36
C ARG A 165 3.74 -8.56 13.57
N GLU A 166 4.26 -8.77 12.37
CA GLU A 166 4.81 -7.70 11.53
C GLU A 166 3.70 -6.76 11.07
N LYS A 167 2.56 -7.31 10.65
CA LYS A 167 1.37 -6.55 10.29
C LYS A 167 0.89 -5.67 11.45
N VAL A 168 0.77 -6.24 12.65
CA VAL A 168 0.34 -5.52 13.87
C VAL A 168 1.34 -4.41 14.23
N THR A 169 2.63 -4.65 14.12
CA THR A 169 3.67 -3.64 14.40
C THR A 169 3.55 -2.44 13.44
N ASN A 170 3.38 -2.69 12.15
CA ASN A 170 3.16 -1.64 11.17
C ASN A 170 1.84 -0.87 11.44
N ALA A 171 0.78 -1.58 11.80
CA ALA A 171 -0.50 -0.94 12.14
C ALA A 171 -0.37 -0.02 13.37
N ILE A 172 0.33 -0.44 14.42
CA ILE A 172 0.60 0.38 15.61
C ILE A 172 1.42 1.63 15.23
N GLN A 173 2.48 1.47 14.44
CA GLN A 173 3.30 2.60 14.02
C GLN A 173 2.47 3.62 13.23
N PHE A 174 1.67 3.16 12.29
CA PHE A 174 0.82 4.02 11.48
C PHE A 174 -0.31 4.66 12.32
N ALA A 175 -0.94 3.91 13.21
CA ALA A 175 -1.99 4.41 14.10
C ALA A 175 -1.50 5.54 15.02
N ARG A 176 -0.25 5.48 15.47
CA ARG A 176 0.36 6.56 16.27
C ARG A 176 0.43 7.89 15.53
N LEU A 177 0.72 7.86 14.22
CA LEU A 177 0.87 9.06 13.41
C LEU A 177 -0.45 9.85 13.31
N PHE A 178 -1.58 9.14 13.26
CA PHE A 178 -2.89 9.74 13.05
C PHE A 178 -3.81 9.66 14.27
N SER A 179 -3.33 9.12 15.39
CA SER A 179 -4.16 8.81 16.56
C SER A 179 -5.35 7.90 16.23
N SER A 180 -5.15 6.98 15.30
CA SER A 180 -6.17 6.07 14.79
C SER A 180 -6.60 5.03 15.83
N GLU A 181 -7.85 4.57 15.73
CA GLU A 181 -8.30 3.31 16.31
C GLU A 181 -7.99 2.17 15.34
N ILE A 182 -7.52 1.04 15.84
CA ILE A 182 -7.36 -0.19 15.06
C ILE A 182 -8.57 -1.08 15.30
N VAL A 183 -9.24 -1.49 14.23
CA VAL A 183 -10.28 -2.53 14.29
C VAL A 183 -9.68 -3.80 13.72
N ALA A 184 -9.26 -4.70 14.63
CA ALA A 184 -8.73 -6.01 14.27
C ALA A 184 -9.89 -7.01 14.17
N PHE A 185 -9.98 -7.73 13.06
CA PHE A 185 -11.08 -8.68 12.87
C PHE A 185 -10.64 -9.91 12.11
N SER A 186 -11.35 -10.99 12.32
CA SER A 186 -11.16 -12.24 11.59
C SER A 186 -12.46 -12.66 10.91
N ILE A 187 -12.34 -13.34 9.78
CA ILE A 187 -13.47 -13.94 9.09
C ILE A 187 -13.59 -15.39 9.52
N SER A 188 -14.79 -15.80 9.90
CA SER A 188 -15.16 -17.18 10.18
C SER A 188 -16.36 -17.58 9.31
N TYR A 189 -16.31 -18.79 8.77
CA TYR A 189 -17.43 -19.35 8.06
C TYR A 189 -18.45 -19.99 9.03
N ASP A 190 -19.73 -20.02 8.63
CA ASP A 190 -20.80 -20.64 9.44
C ASP A 190 -20.55 -22.12 9.73
N ASN A 191 -19.90 -22.83 8.79
CA ASN A 191 -19.52 -24.24 8.93
C ASN A 191 -18.13 -24.47 9.56
N ASP A 192 -17.40 -23.41 9.99
CA ASP A 192 -16.15 -23.60 10.70
C ASP A 192 -16.35 -24.30 12.04
N ASP A 193 -15.47 -25.25 12.34
CA ASP A 193 -15.46 -25.94 13.61
C ASP A 193 -15.29 -24.97 14.79
N LYS A 194 -15.89 -25.32 15.93
CA LYS A 194 -15.73 -24.55 17.16
C LYS A 194 -14.27 -24.34 17.57
N SER A 195 -13.39 -25.30 17.24
CA SER A 195 -11.95 -25.18 17.48
C SER A 195 -11.31 -24.08 16.67
N VAL A 196 -11.69 -23.88 15.38
CA VAL A 196 -11.21 -22.82 14.50
C VAL A 196 -11.68 -21.46 15.03
N LYS A 197 -12.99 -21.33 15.33
CA LYS A 197 -13.56 -20.10 15.90
C LYS A 197 -12.87 -19.70 17.20
N ASN A 198 -12.58 -20.66 18.07
CA ASN A 198 -11.87 -20.41 19.32
C ASN A 198 -10.43 -19.95 19.09
N LYS A 199 -9.72 -20.51 18.11
CA LYS A 199 -8.35 -20.06 17.75
C LYS A 199 -8.37 -18.64 17.23
N LEU A 200 -9.31 -18.30 16.32
CA LEU A 200 -9.46 -16.93 15.80
C LEU A 200 -9.76 -15.93 16.92
N ASN A 201 -10.70 -16.24 17.81
CA ASN A 201 -11.00 -15.39 18.97
C ASN A 201 -9.79 -15.20 19.89
N ARG A 202 -9.03 -16.27 20.17
CA ARG A 202 -7.81 -16.18 20.97
C ARG A 202 -6.77 -15.26 20.32
N THR A 203 -6.57 -15.39 19.02
CA THR A 203 -5.67 -14.51 18.26
C THR A 203 -6.11 -13.06 18.34
N LEU A 204 -7.41 -12.79 18.15
CA LEU A 204 -7.97 -11.45 18.28
C LEU A 204 -7.75 -10.86 19.67
N THR A 205 -7.99 -11.63 20.73
CA THR A 205 -7.76 -11.18 22.12
C THR A 205 -6.29 -10.84 22.35
N GLN A 206 -5.36 -11.74 21.99
CA GLN A 206 -3.92 -11.52 22.17
C GLN A 206 -3.42 -10.30 21.41
N VAL A 207 -3.87 -10.12 20.16
CA VAL A 207 -3.50 -8.95 19.33
C VAL A 207 -4.08 -7.67 19.93
N SER A 208 -5.32 -7.68 20.38
CA SER A 208 -5.95 -6.52 21.02
C SER A 208 -5.19 -6.09 22.28
N GLU A 209 -4.90 -7.03 23.18
CA GLU A 209 -4.13 -6.77 24.39
C GLU A 209 -2.76 -6.17 24.07
N PHE A 210 -2.08 -6.71 23.05
CA PHE A 210 -0.80 -6.17 22.61
C PHE A 210 -0.93 -4.75 22.05
N ILE A 211 -1.91 -4.46 21.20
CA ILE A 211 -2.15 -3.12 20.63
C ILE A 211 -2.47 -2.12 21.76
N ILE A 212 -3.36 -2.48 22.67
CA ILE A 212 -3.76 -1.65 23.82
C ILE A 212 -2.55 -1.39 24.74
N SER A 213 -1.70 -2.39 24.98
CA SER A 213 -0.45 -2.24 25.77
C SER A 213 0.52 -1.23 25.17
N LYS A 214 0.39 -0.93 23.86
CA LYS A 214 1.16 0.10 23.15
C LYS A 214 0.50 1.48 23.12
N GLY A 215 -0.61 1.64 23.86
CA GLY A 215 -1.35 2.90 23.98
C GLY A 215 -2.26 3.22 22.77
N ILE A 216 -2.57 2.25 21.93
CA ILE A 216 -3.47 2.43 20.78
C ILE A 216 -4.85 1.87 21.10
N LYS A 217 -5.91 2.59 20.74
CA LYS A 217 -7.28 2.09 20.84
C LYS A 217 -7.47 0.92 19.88
N CYS A 218 -8.03 -0.18 20.39
CA CYS A 218 -8.28 -1.37 19.58
C CYS A 218 -9.65 -1.96 19.89
N LYS A 219 -10.40 -2.27 18.82
CA LYS A 219 -11.61 -3.10 18.86
C LYS A 219 -11.35 -4.40 18.13
N THR A 220 -12.07 -5.45 18.51
CA THR A 220 -11.96 -6.75 17.83
C THR A 220 -13.33 -7.30 17.49
N GLU A 221 -13.41 -8.02 16.38
CA GLU A 221 -14.63 -8.71 15.97
C GLU A 221 -14.33 -10.00 15.20
N LEU A 222 -15.10 -11.05 15.48
CA LEU A 222 -15.15 -12.27 14.69
C LEU A 222 -16.36 -12.19 13.75
N VAL A 223 -16.12 -11.87 12.49
CA VAL A 223 -17.17 -11.69 11.48
C VAL A 223 -17.57 -13.05 10.92
N ASN A 224 -18.80 -13.48 11.18
CA ASN A 224 -19.33 -14.73 10.64
C ASN A 224 -19.95 -14.50 9.26
N ILE A 225 -19.57 -15.34 8.31
CA ILE A 225 -20.07 -15.29 6.93
C ILE A 225 -20.56 -16.64 6.46
N SER A 226 -21.47 -16.64 5.47
CA SER A 226 -21.89 -17.86 4.81
C SER A 226 -20.74 -18.50 4.02
N THR A 227 -20.70 -19.82 3.94
CA THR A 227 -19.76 -20.60 3.12
C THR A 227 -19.79 -20.23 1.64
N SER A 228 -20.92 -19.71 1.15
CA SER A 228 -21.03 -19.21 -0.23
C SER A 228 -20.47 -17.80 -0.43
N ALA A 229 -20.16 -17.08 0.64
CA ALA A 229 -19.68 -15.70 0.56
C ALA A 229 -18.20 -15.62 0.15
N SER A 230 -17.87 -14.58 -0.59
CA SER A 230 -16.48 -14.31 -0.96
C SER A 230 -15.69 -13.75 0.23
N PHE A 231 -14.63 -14.41 0.64
CA PHE A 231 -13.75 -13.95 1.72
C PHE A 231 -13.31 -12.48 1.56
N SER A 232 -12.75 -12.14 0.40
CA SER A 232 -12.29 -10.76 0.12
C SER A 232 -13.47 -9.78 0.03
N GLY A 233 -14.63 -10.21 -0.50
CA GLY A 233 -15.85 -9.41 -0.54
C GLY A 233 -16.37 -9.10 0.86
N SER A 234 -16.35 -10.07 1.75
CA SER A 234 -16.79 -9.91 3.15
C SER A 234 -15.87 -8.95 3.91
N ILE A 235 -14.54 -9.03 3.70
CA ILE A 235 -13.60 -8.04 4.25
C ILE A 235 -13.97 -6.63 3.77
N ILE A 236 -14.19 -6.44 2.46
CA ILE A 236 -14.52 -5.12 1.90
C ILE A 236 -15.84 -4.58 2.46
N ASN A 237 -16.87 -5.43 2.58
CA ASN A 237 -18.14 -5.01 3.13
C ASN A 237 -17.99 -4.60 4.60
N TYR A 238 -17.37 -5.45 5.41
CA TYR A 238 -17.13 -5.15 6.82
C TYR A 238 -16.31 -3.86 7.01
N THR A 239 -15.27 -3.65 6.18
CA THR A 239 -14.48 -2.40 6.26
C THR A 239 -15.27 -1.15 5.90
N LYS A 240 -16.29 -1.27 5.05
CA LYS A 240 -17.26 -0.18 4.77
C LYS A 240 -18.20 0.05 5.95
N ASP A 241 -18.70 -1.02 6.56
CA ASP A 241 -19.63 -0.94 7.70
C ASP A 241 -19.00 -0.25 8.91
N ILE A 242 -17.71 -0.49 9.16
CA ILE A 242 -16.96 0.20 10.23
C ILE A 242 -16.40 1.56 9.81
N ASN A 243 -16.70 2.04 8.61
CA ASN A 243 -16.16 3.29 8.05
C ASN A 243 -14.62 3.36 8.11
N ALA A 244 -13.93 2.29 7.73
CA ALA A 244 -12.48 2.26 7.73
C ALA A 244 -11.89 3.28 6.74
N ASP A 245 -10.82 3.95 7.15
CA ASP A 245 -10.04 4.86 6.31
C ASP A 245 -8.89 4.16 5.58
N LEU A 246 -8.37 3.08 6.16
CA LEU A 246 -7.25 2.32 5.63
C LEU A 246 -7.44 0.83 5.94
N ILE A 247 -7.13 -0.03 4.97
CA ILE A 247 -7.05 -1.48 5.17
C ILE A 247 -5.57 -1.88 5.15
N MET A 248 -5.10 -2.62 6.17
CA MET A 248 -3.74 -3.14 6.19
C MET A 248 -3.70 -4.63 5.97
N ILE A 249 -2.94 -5.08 4.97
CA ILE A 249 -2.79 -6.49 4.61
C ILE A 249 -1.33 -6.89 4.44
N MET A 250 -1.06 -8.20 4.56
CA MET A 250 0.19 -8.79 4.10
C MET A 250 0.07 -9.21 2.63
N THR A 251 1.17 -9.10 1.88
CA THR A 251 1.18 -9.50 0.46
C THR A 251 1.24 -11.00 0.26
N LYS A 252 1.71 -11.74 1.26
CA LYS A 252 1.86 -13.20 1.24
C LYS A 252 1.07 -13.87 2.35
N GLY A 253 0.56 -15.09 2.07
CA GLY A 253 0.24 -16.09 3.08
C GLY A 253 1.37 -17.12 3.15
N GLU A 254 1.49 -17.85 4.25
CA GLU A 254 2.62 -18.73 4.61
C GLU A 254 2.92 -19.85 3.61
N ASP A 255 1.98 -20.22 2.74
CA ASP A 255 2.07 -21.43 1.91
C ASP A 255 2.88 -21.26 0.62
N ASN A 256 3.41 -20.05 0.33
CA ASN A 256 4.16 -19.79 -0.89
C ASN A 256 5.59 -19.33 -0.62
N LEU A 257 6.53 -20.25 -0.83
CA LEU A 257 7.97 -20.00 -0.83
C LEU A 257 8.44 -19.06 -1.95
N ASP A 258 7.58 -18.78 -2.95
CA ASP A 258 7.90 -17.85 -4.03
C ASP A 258 7.77 -16.40 -3.55
N LEU A 259 8.92 -15.75 -3.39
CA LEU A 259 9.06 -14.35 -2.97
C LEU A 259 8.31 -13.36 -3.88
N ASN A 260 7.93 -13.77 -5.07
CA ASN A 260 7.27 -12.94 -6.08
C ASN A 260 5.77 -13.20 -6.21
N PHE A 261 5.15 -13.94 -5.30
CA PHE A 261 3.73 -14.25 -5.37
C PHE A 261 2.90 -13.27 -4.52
N LEU A 262 1.89 -12.66 -5.11
CA LEU A 262 0.86 -11.90 -4.39
C LEU A 262 -0.35 -12.81 -4.18
N GLY A 263 -0.72 -13.05 -2.93
CA GLY A 263 -1.85 -13.90 -2.57
C GLY A 263 -3.15 -13.46 -3.29
N SER A 264 -3.98 -14.42 -3.67
CA SER A 264 -5.22 -14.16 -4.42
C SER A 264 -6.17 -13.21 -3.68
N ASN A 265 -6.25 -13.32 -2.36
CA ASN A 265 -7.08 -12.46 -1.51
C ASN A 265 -6.52 -11.04 -1.44
N ALA A 266 -5.20 -10.87 -1.25
CA ALA A 266 -4.55 -9.56 -1.27
C ALA A 266 -4.79 -8.86 -2.61
N ARG A 267 -4.61 -9.57 -3.74
CA ARG A 267 -4.90 -9.04 -5.08
C ARG A 267 -6.36 -8.61 -5.24
N LYS A 268 -7.31 -9.41 -4.76
CA LYS A 268 -8.74 -9.06 -4.82
C LYS A 268 -9.04 -7.82 -3.97
N LEU A 269 -8.51 -7.72 -2.75
CA LEU A 269 -8.71 -6.57 -1.87
C LEU A 269 -8.19 -5.29 -2.52
N ILE A 270 -6.95 -5.30 -3.00
CA ILE A 270 -6.37 -4.17 -3.70
C ILE A 270 -7.20 -3.79 -4.95
N ASN A 271 -7.72 -4.77 -5.70
CA ASN A 271 -8.51 -4.55 -6.92
C ASN A 271 -9.90 -3.97 -6.67
N MET A 272 -10.55 -4.42 -5.61
CA MET A 272 -11.98 -4.19 -5.39
C MET A 272 -12.25 -3.09 -4.36
N SER A 273 -11.31 -2.82 -3.46
CA SER A 273 -11.51 -1.85 -2.41
C SER A 273 -11.50 -0.42 -2.95
N ASP A 274 -12.50 0.37 -2.57
CA ASP A 274 -12.50 1.82 -2.75
C ASP A 274 -11.76 2.53 -1.59
N ILE A 275 -11.56 1.81 -0.46
CA ILE A 275 -10.75 2.25 0.66
C ILE A 275 -9.29 1.97 0.33
N PRO A 276 -8.36 2.91 0.61
CA PRO A 276 -6.92 2.68 0.44
C PRO A 276 -6.43 1.40 1.12
N VAL A 277 -5.54 0.68 0.44
CA VAL A 277 -4.99 -0.58 0.96
C VAL A 277 -3.49 -0.45 1.12
N MET A 278 -3.00 -0.56 2.36
CA MET A 278 -1.59 -0.69 2.67
C MET A 278 -1.20 -2.16 2.61
N SER A 279 -0.32 -2.47 1.69
CA SER A 279 0.25 -3.80 1.50
C SER A 279 1.64 -3.86 2.09
N ILE A 280 1.87 -4.80 3.00
CA ILE A 280 3.14 -5.02 3.68
C ILE A 280 3.73 -6.33 3.19
N ARG A 281 4.98 -6.30 2.74
CA ARG A 281 5.70 -7.51 2.37
C ARG A 281 6.38 -8.07 3.61
N PRO A 282 6.24 -9.38 3.93
CA PRO A 282 6.94 -9.98 5.03
C PRO A 282 8.45 -9.82 4.89
N SER A 283 9.11 -9.35 5.94
CA SER A 283 10.56 -9.28 5.97
C SER A 283 11.14 -10.67 6.17
N ILE A 284 12.09 -11.08 5.31
CA ILE A 284 12.89 -12.28 5.51
C ILE A 284 13.92 -11.94 6.59
N LYS A 285 13.53 -11.91 7.85
CA LYS A 285 14.50 -11.96 8.95
C LYS A 285 14.86 -13.42 9.18
N LYS A 286 16.12 -13.77 8.94
CA LYS A 286 16.73 -14.97 9.52
C LYS A 286 16.46 -14.92 11.02
N ASP A 287 15.84 -15.99 11.53
CA ASP A 287 15.47 -16.17 12.92
C ASP A 287 16.57 -15.77 13.89
N THR A 288 16.30 -14.75 14.68
CA THR A 288 16.86 -14.63 16.03
C THR A 288 15.78 -14.03 16.91
N THR A 289 15.22 -14.87 17.75
CA THR A 289 14.15 -14.68 18.73
C THR A 289 12.74 -15.06 18.26
N THR A 290 12.49 -16.35 18.37
CA THR A 290 11.17 -16.98 18.33
C THR A 290 10.35 -16.48 19.51
N PHE A 291 9.34 -15.68 19.27
CA PHE A 291 8.26 -15.47 20.22
C PHE A 291 7.23 -16.56 19.94
N THR A 292 7.32 -17.64 20.68
CA THR A 292 6.31 -18.70 20.67
C THR A 292 5.06 -18.14 21.32
N LEU A 293 3.99 -18.01 20.55
CA LEU A 293 2.63 -17.93 21.09
C LEU A 293 2.34 -19.32 21.69
N GLN A 294 2.38 -19.46 23.02
CA GLN A 294 1.91 -20.64 23.75
C GLN A 294 0.40 -20.69 23.80
#